data_5c9751355e34b828dbf041f44d42c7bb
#
_entry.id   5c9751355e34b828dbf041f44d42c7bb
#
_cell.length_a   1.000
_cell.length_b   1.000
_cell.length_c   1.000
_cell.angle_alpha   90.00
_cell.angle_beta   90.00
_cell.angle_gamma   90.00
#
_symmetry.space_group_name_H-M   'P 1'
#
loop_
_entity.id
_entity.type
_entity.pdbx_description
1 polymer ?
#
loop_
_entity_poly.entity_id
_entity_poly.type
_entity_poly.pdbx_seq_one_letter_code
_entity_poly.pdbx_strand_id
1 'polypeptide(L)'
;NSNKSKKYIIEAVENSLKALDTDYIDLYQMHFPDAETPIEETLRTLDDLVQSGKVRYIGASNFNPDQLSESVKVSIENNLNQFVSIQSRYSMLTRHMEEDLLPVCEDSDVSILPYFPLESGFLTGKIKRGEDPEKGTRLALWKGAFTSEEWFNLIDQVEDFGKEINRSLLEISLAWVAKRKMVSSVLVGATSAEQMIQNIEAISWEMSDDEMEKIDQIILG
;
A
#
# COMPACT_ATOMS: atom_id res chain seq x y z
N ASN A 1 1.03 -19.58 -11.23
CA ASN A 1 1.37 -20.53 -10.16
C ASN A 1 2.08 -19.80 -9.06
N SER A 2 1.40 -19.51 -7.96
CA SER A 2 1.96 -18.87 -6.76
C SER A 2 2.49 -19.93 -5.79
N ASN A 3 3.46 -20.74 -6.22
CA ASN A 3 4.09 -21.70 -5.33
C ASN A 3 5.00 -20.94 -4.36
N LYS A 4 4.70 -20.95 -3.06
CA LYS A 4 5.48 -20.32 -1.98
C LYS A 4 6.33 -21.33 -1.23
N SER A 5 6.57 -22.51 -1.81
CA SER A 5 7.45 -23.51 -1.22
C SER A 5 8.84 -22.94 -0.91
N LYS A 6 9.51 -23.49 0.08
CA LYS A 6 10.88 -23.11 0.49
C LYS A 6 11.82 -22.95 -0.71
N LYS A 7 11.79 -23.90 -1.64
CA LYS A 7 12.64 -23.87 -2.84
C LYS A 7 12.35 -22.63 -3.70
N TYR A 8 11.09 -22.33 -3.95
CA TYR A 8 10.70 -21.18 -4.77
C TYR A 8 11.12 -19.86 -4.13
N ILE A 9 10.90 -19.69 -2.83
CA ILE A 9 11.26 -18.46 -2.11
C ILE A 9 12.77 -18.22 -2.19
N ILE A 10 13.59 -19.27 -1.96
CA ILE A 10 15.05 -19.16 -2.05
C ILE A 10 15.48 -18.77 -3.47
N GLU A 11 14.96 -19.46 -4.50
CA GLU A 11 15.28 -19.14 -5.90
C GLU A 11 14.86 -17.71 -6.27
N ALA A 12 13.70 -17.24 -5.79
CA ALA A 12 13.21 -15.88 -6.03
C ALA A 12 14.10 -14.80 -5.39
N VAL A 13 14.57 -15.04 -4.16
CA VAL A 13 15.51 -14.12 -3.49
C VAL A 13 16.86 -14.09 -4.22
N GLU A 14 17.43 -15.24 -4.59
CA GLU A 14 18.68 -15.29 -5.35
C GLU A 14 18.57 -14.54 -6.70
N ASN A 15 17.45 -14.70 -7.40
CA ASN A 15 17.21 -13.99 -8.64
C ASN A 15 17.06 -12.46 -8.41
N SER A 16 16.43 -12.07 -7.30
CA SER A 16 16.29 -10.66 -6.93
C SER A 16 17.62 -10.02 -6.59
N LEU A 17 18.46 -10.69 -5.79
CA LEU A 17 19.82 -10.24 -5.44
C LEU A 17 20.66 -10.05 -6.68
N LYS A 18 20.62 -11.03 -7.60
CA LYS A 18 21.33 -10.94 -8.88
C LYS A 18 20.83 -9.80 -9.76
N ALA A 19 19.51 -9.59 -9.83
CA ALA A 19 18.92 -8.53 -10.64
C ALA A 19 19.19 -7.14 -10.08
N LEU A 20 19.28 -7.01 -8.77
CA LEU A 20 19.60 -5.76 -8.07
C LEU A 20 21.10 -5.48 -7.97
N ASP A 21 21.96 -6.45 -8.35
CA ASP A 21 23.40 -6.38 -8.21
C ASP A 21 23.85 -6.04 -6.78
N THR A 22 23.28 -6.77 -5.80
CA THR A 22 23.53 -6.59 -4.36
C THR A 22 23.62 -7.93 -3.66
N ASP A 23 24.21 -7.96 -2.48
CA ASP A 23 24.34 -9.15 -1.63
C ASP A 23 23.27 -9.25 -0.54
N TYR A 24 22.44 -8.20 -0.35
CA TYR A 24 21.31 -8.22 0.58
C TYR A 24 20.12 -7.40 0.08
N ILE A 25 18.93 -7.68 0.63
CA ILE A 25 17.69 -6.94 0.42
C ILE A 25 17.24 -6.37 1.76
N ASP A 26 16.94 -5.06 1.83
CA ASP A 26 16.50 -4.44 3.08
C ASP A 26 15.12 -4.94 3.49
N LEU A 27 14.13 -4.99 2.59
CA LEU A 27 12.78 -5.50 2.85
C LEU A 27 12.34 -6.45 1.74
N TYR A 28 12.17 -7.72 2.08
CA TYR A 28 11.63 -8.72 1.16
C TYR A 28 10.17 -9.02 1.50
N GLN A 29 9.27 -8.80 0.54
CA GLN A 29 7.83 -8.91 0.76
C GLN A 29 7.22 -10.13 0.06
N MET A 30 6.40 -10.89 0.78
CA MET A 30 5.54 -11.92 0.21
C MET A 30 4.37 -11.25 -0.50
N HIS A 31 4.31 -11.34 -1.84
CA HIS A 31 3.35 -10.62 -2.67
C HIS A 31 1.89 -11.03 -2.42
N PHE A 32 1.64 -12.32 -2.20
CA PHE A 32 0.34 -12.88 -1.83
C PHE A 32 0.53 -14.02 -0.84
N PRO A 33 -0.46 -14.30 0.03
CA PRO A 33 -0.48 -15.53 0.81
C PRO A 33 -0.60 -16.74 -0.13
N ASP A 34 -0.17 -17.91 0.35
CA ASP A 34 -0.34 -19.19 -0.36
C ASP A 34 -1.22 -20.11 0.48
N ALA A 35 -2.36 -20.52 -0.08
CA ALA A 35 -3.31 -21.38 0.62
C ALA A 35 -2.83 -22.85 0.71
N GLU A 36 -1.85 -23.25 -0.11
CA GLU A 36 -1.34 -24.62 -0.16
C GLU A 36 -0.14 -24.84 0.74
N THR A 37 0.66 -23.78 1.00
CA THR A 37 1.85 -23.83 1.86
C THR A 37 1.52 -23.32 3.25
N PRO A 38 1.71 -24.13 4.32
CA PRO A 38 1.52 -23.66 5.68
C PRO A 38 2.38 -22.42 5.96
N ILE A 39 1.79 -21.42 6.63
CA ILE A 39 2.47 -20.15 6.90
C ILE A 39 3.76 -20.35 7.70
N GLU A 40 3.83 -21.36 8.56
CA GLU A 40 5.03 -21.70 9.31
C GLU A 40 6.21 -22.07 8.39
N GLU A 41 5.98 -22.85 7.33
CA GLU A 41 7.03 -23.22 6.36
C GLU A 41 7.57 -21.97 5.66
N THR A 42 6.67 -21.08 5.27
CA THR A 42 7.03 -19.79 4.66
C THR A 42 7.86 -18.94 5.62
N LEU A 43 7.41 -18.77 6.87
CA LEU A 43 8.09 -17.94 7.86
C LEU A 43 9.46 -18.52 8.25
N ARG A 44 9.59 -19.84 8.41
CA ARG A 44 10.91 -20.49 8.65
C ARG A 44 11.86 -20.25 7.49
N THR A 45 11.37 -20.30 6.27
CA THR A 45 12.20 -20.04 5.08
C THR A 45 12.67 -18.59 5.03
N LEU A 46 11.78 -17.66 5.33
CA LEU A 46 12.11 -16.23 5.40
C LEU A 46 13.07 -15.93 6.55
N ASP A 47 12.88 -16.58 7.70
CA ASP A 47 13.79 -16.48 8.84
C ASP A 47 15.21 -16.99 8.49
N ASP A 48 15.34 -18.14 7.81
CA ASP A 48 16.62 -18.65 7.30
C ASP A 48 17.33 -17.60 6.42
N LEU A 49 16.57 -16.85 5.59
CA LEU A 49 17.12 -15.79 4.73
C LEU A 49 17.56 -14.56 5.53
N VAL A 50 16.86 -14.21 6.60
CA VAL A 50 17.27 -13.14 7.52
C VAL A 50 18.53 -13.57 8.30
N GLN A 51 18.57 -14.77 8.86
CA GLN A 51 19.73 -15.30 9.61
C GLN A 51 20.99 -15.42 8.72
N SER A 52 20.81 -15.70 7.42
CA SER A 52 21.93 -15.73 6.47
C SER A 52 22.40 -14.34 6.02
N GLY A 53 21.71 -13.26 6.41
CA GLY A 53 22.04 -11.89 6.04
C GLY A 53 21.62 -11.49 4.62
N LYS A 54 20.97 -12.36 3.85
CA LYS A 54 20.47 -12.05 2.50
C LYS A 54 19.25 -11.11 2.50
N VAL A 55 18.51 -11.10 3.59
CA VAL A 55 17.36 -10.24 3.82
C VAL A 55 17.50 -9.61 5.19
N ARG A 56 17.20 -8.31 5.33
CA ARG A 56 17.22 -7.64 6.65
C ARG A 56 15.87 -7.73 7.35
N TYR A 57 14.81 -7.43 6.62
CA TYR A 57 13.43 -7.44 7.13
C TYR A 57 12.52 -8.15 6.15
N ILE A 58 11.47 -8.76 6.69
CA ILE A 58 10.44 -9.42 5.89
C ILE A 58 9.12 -8.69 6.02
N GLY A 59 8.29 -8.72 4.97
CA GLY A 59 6.98 -8.11 4.93
C GLY A 59 5.96 -8.98 4.19
N ALA A 60 4.69 -8.62 4.35
CA ALA A 60 3.57 -9.24 3.68
C ALA A 60 2.92 -8.29 2.66
N SER A 61 2.13 -8.82 1.73
CA SER A 61 1.25 -8.04 0.87
C SER A 61 -0.01 -8.84 0.58
N ASN A 62 -1.17 -8.18 0.57
CA ASN A 62 -2.47 -8.79 0.27
C ASN A 62 -2.90 -9.94 1.22
N PHE A 63 -2.35 -9.97 2.42
CA PHE A 63 -2.84 -10.83 3.49
C PHE A 63 -4.12 -10.21 4.08
N ASN A 64 -5.11 -11.05 4.36
CA ASN A 64 -6.26 -10.63 5.13
C ASN A 64 -5.93 -10.59 6.64
N PRO A 65 -6.81 -10.04 7.51
CA PRO A 65 -6.55 -9.90 8.95
C PRO A 65 -6.22 -11.23 9.64
N ASP A 66 -6.95 -12.31 9.33
CA ASP A 66 -6.73 -13.63 9.91
C ASP A 66 -5.35 -14.19 9.54
N GLN A 67 -4.96 -14.04 8.27
CA GLN A 67 -3.66 -14.49 7.77
C GLN A 67 -2.51 -13.72 8.40
N LEU A 68 -2.66 -12.40 8.59
CA LEU A 68 -1.64 -11.60 9.27
C LEU A 68 -1.54 -12.00 10.75
N SER A 69 -2.67 -12.11 11.46
CA SER A 69 -2.73 -12.54 12.86
C SER A 69 -2.09 -13.92 13.06
N GLU A 70 -2.41 -14.87 12.18
CA GLU A 70 -1.81 -16.22 12.21
C GLU A 70 -0.28 -16.15 11.98
N SER A 71 0.17 -15.34 11.03
CA SER A 71 1.61 -15.15 10.77
C SER A 71 2.36 -14.63 11.99
N VAL A 72 1.78 -13.62 12.66
CA VAL A 72 2.35 -13.05 13.90
C VAL A 72 2.39 -14.08 15.00
N LYS A 73 1.29 -14.78 15.24
CA LYS A 73 1.21 -15.84 16.26
C LYS A 73 2.25 -16.93 16.03
N VAL A 74 2.33 -17.45 14.80
CA VAL A 74 3.29 -18.52 14.45
C VAL A 74 4.73 -18.05 14.61
N SER A 75 5.03 -16.79 14.24
CA SER A 75 6.37 -16.22 14.44
C SER A 75 6.74 -16.15 15.92
N ILE A 76 5.84 -15.69 16.78
CA ILE A 76 6.08 -15.61 18.24
C ILE A 76 6.28 -17.00 18.84
N GLU A 77 5.37 -17.94 18.57
CA GLU A 77 5.40 -19.29 19.11
C GLU A 77 6.67 -20.06 18.73
N ASN A 78 7.25 -19.76 17.56
CA ASN A 78 8.43 -20.45 17.04
C ASN A 78 9.72 -19.60 17.12
N ASN A 79 9.69 -18.42 17.74
CA ASN A 79 10.81 -17.48 17.85
C ASN A 79 11.44 -17.15 16.48
N LEU A 80 10.59 -16.85 15.48
CA LEU A 80 10.98 -16.45 14.13
C LEU A 80 10.88 -14.94 13.96
N ASN A 81 11.57 -14.40 12.95
CA ASN A 81 11.37 -13.02 12.53
C ASN A 81 9.91 -12.80 12.07
N GLN A 82 9.32 -11.67 12.45
CA GLN A 82 7.95 -11.31 12.10
C GLN A 82 7.94 -10.41 10.86
N PHE A 83 6.80 -10.33 10.17
CA PHE A 83 6.57 -9.30 9.18
C PHE A 83 6.59 -7.92 9.86
N VAL A 84 7.44 -7.01 9.38
CA VAL A 84 7.53 -5.63 9.88
C VAL A 84 6.57 -4.69 9.15
N SER A 85 6.06 -5.12 7.99
CA SER A 85 5.15 -4.33 7.18
C SER A 85 4.17 -5.19 6.40
N ILE A 86 3.01 -4.59 6.11
CA ILE A 86 2.05 -5.13 5.14
C ILE A 86 1.77 -4.12 4.03
N GLN A 87 1.87 -4.56 2.79
CA GLN A 87 1.48 -3.77 1.64
C GLN A 87 0.01 -4.05 1.30
N SER A 88 -0.84 -3.03 1.39
CA SER A 88 -2.29 -3.14 1.18
C SER A 88 -2.83 -2.03 0.31
N ARG A 89 -3.96 -2.28 -0.40
CA ARG A 89 -4.65 -1.24 -1.14
C ARG A 89 -5.30 -0.28 -0.15
N TYR A 90 -4.93 1.00 -0.26
CA TYR A 90 -5.44 2.03 0.63
C TYR A 90 -5.42 3.40 -0.02
N SER A 91 -6.55 4.07 0.01
CA SER A 91 -6.75 5.43 -0.52
C SER A 91 -7.95 6.06 0.18
N MET A 92 -8.22 7.34 -0.08
CA MET A 92 -9.44 8.01 0.38
C MET A 92 -10.73 7.32 -0.08
N LEU A 93 -10.70 6.63 -1.24
CA LEU A 93 -11.85 5.94 -1.82
C LEU A 93 -11.91 4.44 -1.51
N THR A 94 -10.81 3.87 -1.01
CA THR A 94 -10.71 2.44 -0.67
C THR A 94 -10.18 2.32 0.75
N ARG A 95 -11.09 2.19 1.72
CA ARG A 95 -10.81 2.28 3.17
C ARG A 95 -11.15 1.01 3.96
N HIS A 96 -11.62 -0.05 3.30
CA HIS A 96 -12.10 -1.27 3.96
C HIS A 96 -11.11 -1.87 4.96
N MET A 97 -9.80 -1.68 4.75
CA MET A 97 -8.78 -2.15 5.67
C MET A 97 -8.79 -1.47 7.05
N GLU A 98 -9.43 -0.30 7.18
CA GLU A 98 -9.51 0.41 8.47
C GLU A 98 -10.35 -0.34 9.50
N GLU A 99 -11.34 -1.13 9.05
CA GLU A 99 -12.27 -1.84 9.91
C GLU A 99 -11.69 -3.12 10.49
N ASP A 100 -10.82 -3.81 9.75
CA ASP A 100 -10.40 -5.17 10.07
C ASP A 100 -8.88 -5.37 10.10
N LEU A 101 -8.12 -4.86 9.11
CA LEU A 101 -6.67 -5.08 9.02
C LEU A 101 -5.87 -4.10 9.88
N LEU A 102 -6.29 -2.82 9.95
CA LEU A 102 -5.61 -1.79 10.73
C LEU A 102 -5.50 -2.15 12.21
N PRO A 103 -6.56 -2.62 12.90
CA PRO A 103 -6.45 -3.07 14.29
C PRO A 103 -5.40 -4.17 14.49
N VAL A 104 -5.31 -5.13 13.57
CA VAL A 104 -4.29 -6.19 13.63
C VAL A 104 -2.87 -5.61 13.46
N CYS A 105 -2.71 -4.64 12.57
CA CYS A 105 -1.43 -3.96 12.36
C CYS A 105 -1.00 -3.19 13.62
N GLU A 106 -1.95 -2.51 14.29
CA GLU A 106 -1.70 -1.79 15.54
C GLU A 106 -1.28 -2.72 16.68
N ASP A 107 -2.01 -3.81 16.86
CA ASP A 107 -1.76 -4.79 17.94
C ASP A 107 -0.43 -5.53 17.74
N SER A 108 0.04 -5.65 16.50
CA SER A 108 1.23 -6.41 16.13
C SER A 108 2.45 -5.54 15.78
N ASP A 109 2.34 -4.22 15.84
CA ASP A 109 3.36 -3.24 15.41
C ASP A 109 3.84 -3.46 13.96
N VAL A 110 2.89 -3.79 13.06
CA VAL A 110 3.14 -4.01 11.63
C VAL A 110 2.79 -2.73 10.87
N SER A 111 3.78 -2.11 10.23
CA SER A 111 3.57 -0.90 9.42
C SER A 111 2.78 -1.17 8.15
N ILE A 112 2.01 -0.18 7.70
CA ILE A 112 1.25 -0.25 6.45
C ILE A 112 2.01 0.48 5.33
N LEU A 113 2.08 -0.16 4.16
CA LEU A 113 2.61 0.39 2.92
C LEU A 113 1.47 0.48 1.88
N PRO A 114 0.73 1.59 1.80
CA PRO A 114 -0.36 1.75 0.85
C PRO A 114 0.08 1.63 -0.61
N TYR A 115 -0.60 0.80 -1.40
CA TYR A 115 -0.52 0.84 -2.85
C TYR A 115 -1.83 1.34 -3.46
N PHE A 116 -1.78 1.90 -4.66
CA PHE A 116 -2.87 2.63 -5.33
C PHE A 116 -3.44 3.81 -4.52
N PRO A 117 -2.61 4.63 -3.86
CA PRO A 117 -3.09 5.77 -3.08
C PRO A 117 -3.86 6.81 -3.92
N LEU A 118 -3.63 6.82 -5.24
CA LEU A 118 -4.28 7.69 -6.21
C LEU A 118 -5.30 6.97 -7.10
N GLU A 119 -5.74 5.75 -6.75
CA GLU A 119 -6.72 4.95 -7.50
C GLU A 119 -6.45 4.96 -9.01
N SER A 120 -5.25 4.54 -9.41
CA SER A 120 -4.78 4.51 -10.81
C SER A 120 -4.80 5.87 -11.52
N GLY A 121 -4.76 6.97 -10.76
CA GLY A 121 -4.76 8.34 -11.27
C GLY A 121 -6.10 9.05 -11.13
N PHE A 122 -7.14 8.38 -10.63
CA PHE A 122 -8.46 8.99 -10.42
C PHE A 122 -8.39 10.18 -9.43
N LEU A 123 -7.60 10.05 -8.38
CA LEU A 123 -7.38 11.07 -7.35
C LEU A 123 -6.30 12.12 -7.73
N THR A 124 -6.01 12.29 -9.01
CA THR A 124 -5.08 13.35 -9.48
C THR A 124 -5.78 14.62 -9.95
N GLY A 125 -7.12 14.61 -10.07
CA GLY A 125 -7.92 15.71 -10.65
C GLY A 125 -7.84 15.80 -12.18
N LYS A 126 -7.15 14.88 -12.86
CA LYS A 126 -6.99 14.88 -14.32
C LYS A 126 -8.17 14.22 -15.05
N ILE A 127 -8.94 13.40 -14.36
CA ILE A 127 -10.04 12.64 -14.96
C ILE A 127 -11.35 13.40 -14.71
N LYS A 128 -12.03 13.71 -15.80
CA LYS A 128 -13.28 14.50 -15.76
C LYS A 128 -14.48 13.58 -15.88
N ARG A 129 -15.58 13.98 -15.23
CA ARG A 129 -16.88 13.31 -15.33
C ARG A 129 -17.33 13.25 -16.79
N GLY A 130 -17.71 12.06 -17.25
CA GLY A 130 -18.18 11.84 -18.61
C GLY A 130 -17.10 11.76 -19.69
N GLU A 131 -15.81 11.85 -19.32
CA GLU A 131 -14.70 11.69 -20.24
C GLU A 131 -14.09 10.27 -20.12
N ASP A 132 -13.72 9.69 -21.24
CA ASP A 132 -12.96 8.44 -21.25
C ASP A 132 -11.52 8.72 -20.78
N PRO A 133 -10.95 7.84 -19.95
CA PRO A 133 -9.54 7.97 -19.56
C PRO A 133 -8.61 7.96 -20.78
N GLU A 134 -7.56 8.76 -20.72
CA GLU A 134 -6.56 8.84 -21.78
C GLU A 134 -5.98 7.45 -22.10
N LYS A 135 -5.91 7.13 -23.41
CA LYS A 135 -5.39 5.84 -23.89
C LYS A 135 -3.94 5.62 -23.43
N GLY A 136 -3.67 4.43 -22.93
CA GLY A 136 -2.35 4.06 -22.40
C GLY A 136 -2.18 4.30 -20.89
N THR A 137 -3.15 4.95 -20.24
CA THR A 137 -3.15 5.05 -18.77
C THR A 137 -3.62 3.75 -18.12
N ARG A 138 -3.23 3.51 -16.86
CA ARG A 138 -3.72 2.37 -16.07
C ARG A 138 -5.24 2.36 -15.97
N LEU A 139 -5.85 3.52 -15.81
CA LEU A 139 -7.30 3.65 -15.71
C LEU A 139 -8.01 3.22 -16.99
N ALA A 140 -7.44 3.53 -18.16
CA ALA A 140 -7.99 3.09 -19.44
C ALA A 140 -7.93 1.56 -19.63
N LEU A 141 -6.94 0.90 -19.02
CA LEU A 141 -6.82 -0.57 -19.02
C LEU A 141 -7.85 -1.25 -18.12
N TRP A 142 -8.33 -0.57 -17.09
CA TRP A 142 -9.23 -1.09 -16.06
C TRP A 142 -10.66 -0.54 -16.21
N LYS A 143 -11.09 -0.30 -17.44
CA LYS A 143 -12.41 0.26 -17.79
C LYS A 143 -13.53 -0.29 -16.91
N GLY A 144 -14.21 0.60 -16.19
CA GLY A 144 -15.45 0.35 -15.47
C GLY A 144 -15.34 0.11 -13.96
N ALA A 145 -14.14 -0.10 -13.41
CA ALA A 145 -13.99 -0.33 -11.96
C ALA A 145 -13.95 0.97 -11.11
N PHE A 146 -13.76 2.14 -11.74
CA PHE A 146 -13.37 3.38 -11.04
C PHE A 146 -14.16 4.62 -11.46
N THR A 147 -15.35 4.47 -12.04
CA THR A 147 -16.13 5.61 -12.55
C THR A 147 -17.56 5.63 -12.01
N SER A 148 -17.73 5.39 -10.70
CA SER A 148 -19.06 5.56 -10.10
C SER A 148 -19.34 7.07 -9.91
N GLU A 149 -20.60 7.47 -10.11
CA GLU A 149 -21.06 8.84 -9.83
C GLU A 149 -20.80 9.22 -8.36
N GLU A 150 -20.87 8.25 -7.46
CA GLU A 150 -20.55 8.42 -6.04
C GLU A 150 -19.12 8.90 -5.83
N TRP A 151 -18.14 8.29 -6.49
CA TRP A 151 -16.74 8.70 -6.42
C TRP A 151 -16.50 10.09 -7.00
N PHE A 152 -17.15 10.42 -8.13
CA PHE A 152 -17.08 11.79 -8.67
C PHE A 152 -17.66 12.82 -7.71
N ASN A 153 -18.80 12.51 -7.06
CA ASN A 153 -19.41 13.42 -6.09
C ASN A 153 -18.50 13.64 -4.86
N LEU A 154 -17.82 12.61 -4.38
CA LEU A 154 -16.83 12.74 -3.31
C LEU A 154 -15.63 13.59 -3.73
N ILE A 155 -15.10 13.36 -4.94
CA ILE A 155 -13.98 14.13 -5.46
C ILE A 155 -14.34 15.60 -5.60
N ASP A 156 -15.53 15.91 -6.16
CA ASP A 156 -16.00 17.30 -6.29
C ASP A 156 -16.01 18.01 -4.93
N GLN A 157 -16.49 17.36 -3.86
CA GLN A 157 -16.49 17.91 -2.50
C GLN A 157 -15.09 18.09 -1.92
N VAL A 158 -14.19 17.13 -2.17
CA VAL A 158 -12.78 17.23 -1.73
C VAL A 158 -12.06 18.34 -2.50
N GLU A 159 -12.32 18.49 -3.81
CA GLU A 159 -11.76 19.59 -4.62
C GLU A 159 -12.28 20.96 -4.17
N ASP A 160 -13.56 21.06 -3.79
CA ASP A 160 -14.13 22.31 -3.28
C ASP A 160 -13.47 22.70 -1.94
N PHE A 161 -13.31 21.77 -1.02
CA PHE A 161 -12.53 21.99 0.19
C PHE A 161 -11.06 22.32 -0.13
N GLY A 162 -10.48 21.65 -1.11
CA GLY A 162 -9.11 21.94 -1.57
C GLY A 162 -8.93 23.40 -2.04
N LYS A 163 -9.92 23.98 -2.71
CA LYS A 163 -9.90 25.40 -3.10
C LYS A 163 -9.90 26.33 -1.89
N GLU A 164 -10.64 25.99 -0.81
CA GLU A 164 -10.68 26.79 0.43
C GLU A 164 -9.30 26.84 1.10
N ILE A 165 -8.56 25.73 1.10
CA ILE A 165 -7.24 25.62 1.73
C ILE A 165 -6.06 25.79 0.75
N ASN A 166 -6.35 26.12 -0.52
CA ASN A 166 -5.37 26.27 -1.61
C ASN A 166 -4.50 25.01 -1.81
N ARG A 167 -5.15 23.85 -1.89
CA ARG A 167 -4.53 22.54 -2.13
C ARG A 167 -5.22 21.79 -3.26
N SER A 168 -4.43 21.12 -4.07
CA SER A 168 -4.92 20.25 -5.14
C SER A 168 -5.42 18.91 -4.59
N LEU A 169 -6.28 18.21 -5.35
CA LEU A 169 -6.73 16.86 -5.03
C LEU A 169 -5.55 15.89 -4.87
N LEU A 170 -4.51 16.03 -5.67
CA LEU A 170 -3.27 15.23 -5.55
C LEU A 170 -2.61 15.41 -4.19
N GLU A 171 -2.40 16.67 -3.76
CA GLU A 171 -1.79 16.99 -2.47
C GLU A 171 -2.63 16.43 -1.31
N ILE A 172 -3.95 16.67 -1.35
CA ILE A 172 -4.87 16.17 -0.34
C ILE A 172 -4.81 14.63 -0.26
N SER A 173 -4.90 13.96 -1.40
CA SER A 173 -4.94 12.50 -1.45
C SER A 173 -3.67 11.85 -0.91
N LEU A 174 -2.51 12.35 -1.27
CA LEU A 174 -1.23 11.80 -0.82
C LEU A 174 -0.92 12.14 0.63
N ALA A 175 -1.14 13.40 1.05
CA ALA A 175 -0.93 13.80 2.43
C ALA A 175 -1.89 13.08 3.39
N TRP A 176 -3.16 12.91 3.00
CA TRP A 176 -4.15 12.17 3.78
C TRP A 176 -3.73 10.72 4.04
N VAL A 177 -3.28 10.01 3.01
CA VAL A 177 -2.80 8.62 3.17
C VAL A 177 -1.52 8.58 4.01
N ALA A 178 -0.58 9.49 3.76
CA ALA A 178 0.70 9.53 4.48
C ALA A 178 0.55 9.84 5.98
N LYS A 179 -0.48 10.61 6.34
CA LYS A 179 -0.75 10.99 7.74
C LYS A 179 -1.49 9.89 8.51
N ARG A 180 -2.00 8.84 7.86
CA ARG A 180 -2.73 7.78 8.56
C ARG A 180 -1.84 7.00 9.51
N LYS A 181 -2.43 6.62 10.65
CA LYS A 181 -1.79 5.77 11.65
C LYS A 181 -1.25 4.49 11.01
N MET A 182 -0.10 4.03 11.47
CA MET A 182 0.63 2.86 10.97
C MET A 182 1.17 2.98 9.53
N VAL A 183 0.86 4.02 8.77
CA VAL A 183 1.47 4.24 7.45
C VAL A 183 2.91 4.74 7.62
N SER A 184 3.89 3.95 7.18
CA SER A 184 5.31 4.30 7.25
C SER A 184 5.87 4.81 5.93
N SER A 185 5.27 4.43 4.80
CA SER A 185 5.64 4.91 3.46
C SER A 185 4.50 4.67 2.49
N VAL A 186 4.39 5.49 1.45
CA VAL A 186 3.33 5.41 0.44
C VAL A 186 3.91 5.03 -0.92
N LEU A 187 3.34 4.02 -1.56
CA LEU A 187 3.81 3.53 -2.86
C LEU A 187 3.09 4.26 -4.00
N VAL A 188 3.76 5.24 -4.57
CA VAL A 188 3.21 6.09 -5.65
C VAL A 188 3.95 5.83 -6.95
N GLY A 189 3.21 5.52 -8.01
CA GLY A 189 3.78 5.39 -9.36
C GLY A 189 3.99 6.75 -10.02
N ALA A 190 5.10 6.88 -10.74
CA ALA A 190 5.36 8.02 -11.61
C ALA A 190 5.93 7.53 -12.95
N THR A 191 5.59 8.21 -14.05
CA THR A 191 6.10 7.91 -15.40
C THR A 191 7.05 8.98 -15.92
N SER A 192 7.25 10.06 -15.16
CA SER A 192 8.22 11.11 -15.44
C SER A 192 8.84 11.68 -14.17
N ALA A 193 9.97 12.37 -14.31
CA ALA A 193 10.64 13.04 -13.19
C ALA A 193 9.74 14.13 -12.58
N GLU A 194 9.02 14.87 -13.42
CA GLU A 194 8.08 15.92 -12.98
C GLU A 194 6.98 15.35 -12.08
N GLN A 195 6.39 14.20 -12.47
CA GLN A 195 5.40 13.51 -11.62
C GLN A 195 5.98 13.05 -10.29
N MET A 196 7.23 12.57 -10.28
CA MET A 196 7.90 12.18 -9.05
C MET A 196 8.09 13.38 -8.12
N ILE A 197 8.54 14.52 -8.65
CA ILE A 197 8.71 15.76 -7.89
C ILE A 197 7.36 16.22 -7.31
N GLN A 198 6.30 16.26 -8.14
CA GLN A 198 4.96 16.61 -7.68
C GLN A 198 4.44 15.70 -6.57
N ASN A 199 4.68 14.38 -6.68
CA ASN A 199 4.28 13.42 -5.64
C ASN A 199 5.05 13.65 -4.33
N ILE A 200 6.37 13.95 -4.40
CA ILE A 200 7.20 14.26 -3.22
C ILE A 200 6.73 15.56 -2.55
N GLU A 201 6.47 16.60 -3.33
CA GLU A 201 5.95 17.87 -2.81
C GLU A 201 4.58 17.69 -2.15
N ALA A 202 3.70 16.93 -2.80
CA ALA A 202 2.37 16.63 -2.28
C ALA A 202 2.41 15.89 -0.93
N ILE A 203 3.25 14.87 -0.82
CA ILE A 203 3.36 14.06 0.41
C ILE A 203 4.10 14.80 1.54
N SER A 204 4.92 15.80 1.19
CA SER A 204 5.65 16.61 2.15
C SER A 204 4.80 17.70 2.81
N TRP A 205 3.55 17.88 2.36
CA TRP A 205 2.64 18.80 3.03
C TRP A 205 2.17 18.22 4.36
N GLU A 206 2.42 18.97 5.43
CA GLU A 206 1.94 18.64 6.77
C GLU A 206 0.48 19.06 6.91
N MET A 207 -0.45 18.17 6.53
CA MET A 207 -1.87 18.34 6.74
C MET A 207 -2.17 18.44 8.24
N SER A 208 -2.94 19.44 8.69
CA SER A 208 -3.37 19.57 10.08
C SER A 208 -4.40 18.50 10.47
N ASP A 209 -4.62 18.29 11.77
CA ASP A 209 -5.65 17.38 12.24
C ASP A 209 -7.05 17.85 11.88
N ASP A 210 -7.33 19.16 11.95
CA ASP A 210 -8.60 19.76 11.57
C ASP A 210 -8.90 19.56 10.07
N GLU A 211 -7.90 19.72 9.20
CA GLU A 211 -8.04 19.46 7.74
C GLU A 211 -8.32 17.98 7.49
N MET A 212 -7.62 17.10 8.19
CA MET A 212 -7.83 15.66 8.07
C MET A 212 -9.22 15.24 8.53
N GLU A 213 -9.69 15.75 9.67
CA GLU A 213 -11.04 15.50 10.17
C GLU A 213 -12.10 16.01 9.19
N LYS A 214 -11.90 17.18 8.61
CA LYS A 214 -12.81 17.72 7.60
C LYS A 214 -12.91 16.86 6.36
N ILE A 215 -11.76 16.37 5.88
CA ILE A 215 -11.72 15.45 4.73
C ILE A 215 -12.42 14.13 5.08
N ASP A 216 -12.18 13.59 6.27
CA ASP A 216 -12.85 12.38 6.74
C ASP A 216 -14.36 12.53 6.82
N GLN A 217 -14.87 13.69 7.28
CA GLN A 217 -16.30 14.00 7.29
C GLN A 217 -16.87 14.04 5.85
N ILE A 218 -16.15 14.60 4.89
CA ILE A 218 -16.58 14.62 3.48
C ILE A 218 -16.65 13.19 2.91
N ILE A 219 -15.67 12.35 3.22
CA ILE A 219 -15.57 11.00 2.65
C ILE A 219 -16.58 10.03 3.29
N LEU A 220 -16.90 10.22 4.55
CA LEU A 220 -17.82 9.34 5.30
C LEU A 220 -19.30 9.73 5.13
N GLY A 221 -19.60 10.94 4.69
CA GLY A 221 -20.95 11.47 4.45
C GLY A 221 -21.59 11.99 5.74
#